data_d850ffb42845a27ad051a8e1070636c4
#
_entry.id   d850ffb42845a27ad051a8e1070636c4
#
_cell.length_a   1.000
_cell.length_b   1.000
_cell.length_c   1.000
_cell.angle_alpha   90.00
_cell.angle_beta   90.00
_cell.angle_gamma   90.00
#
_symmetry.space_group_name_H-M   'P 1'
#
loop_
_entity.id
_entity.type
_entity.pdbx_description
1 polymer ?
#
loop_
_entity_poly.entity_id
_entity_poly.type
_entity_poly.pdbx_seq_one_letter_code
_entity_poly.pdbx_strand_id
1 'polypeptide(L)'
;MRRVLLFSCLTFFLFTVSASFGFPTKGQECTKCHTMKKDEAMSLLRTFDQNIKVTDVKQSPAKYLWEVSVETGGKKGVLYIDLPKKNVISGSIIEIKGKRNITQDRLSELNRVNVSQIPLNDALILGDKKAKHRVIVFDDPE
;
A
#
# COMPACT_ATOMS: atom_id res chain seq x y z
N MET A 1 -39.02 -59.62 12.62
CA MET A 1 -38.77 -58.68 11.48
C MET A 1 -38.86 -57.19 11.85
N ARG A 2 -39.81 -56.77 12.70
CA ARG A 2 -39.98 -55.37 13.05
C ARG A 2 -38.86 -54.72 13.91
N ARG A 3 -38.11 -55.53 14.69
CA ARG A 3 -37.03 -55.04 15.54
C ARG A 3 -35.68 -54.86 14.79
N VAL A 4 -35.48 -55.60 13.71
CA VAL A 4 -34.27 -55.49 12.86
C VAL A 4 -34.31 -54.23 12.00
N LEU A 5 -35.53 -53.81 11.54
CA LEU A 5 -35.72 -52.59 10.76
C LEU A 5 -35.46 -51.31 11.59
N LEU A 6 -35.76 -51.31 12.89
CA LEU A 6 -35.50 -50.15 13.77
C LEU A 6 -34.00 -49.97 14.06
N PHE A 7 -33.23 -51.04 14.15
CA PHE A 7 -31.77 -50.96 14.32
C PHE A 7 -31.08 -50.49 13.04
N SER A 8 -31.57 -50.89 11.87
CA SER A 8 -31.02 -50.45 10.59
C SER A 8 -31.23 -48.94 10.34
N CYS A 9 -32.39 -48.36 10.75
CA CYS A 9 -32.61 -46.96 10.66
C CYS A 9 -31.75 -46.12 11.62
N LEU A 10 -31.48 -46.64 12.83
CA LEU A 10 -30.72 -45.95 13.84
C LEU A 10 -29.22 -45.88 13.48
N THR A 11 -28.67 -46.95 12.85
CA THR A 11 -27.29 -46.97 12.36
C THR A 11 -27.06 -46.10 11.14
N PHE A 12 -28.08 -45.91 10.28
CA PHE A 12 -27.98 -45.01 9.12
C PHE A 12 -27.97 -43.54 9.52
N PHE A 13 -28.66 -43.18 10.64
CA PHE A 13 -28.72 -41.78 11.10
C PHE A 13 -27.42 -41.30 11.79
N LEU A 14 -26.58 -42.23 12.28
CA LEU A 14 -25.31 -41.88 12.91
C LEU A 14 -24.14 -41.63 11.93
N PHE A 15 -24.31 -41.93 10.63
CA PHE A 15 -23.26 -41.74 9.61
C PHE A 15 -23.34 -40.45 8.83
N THR A 16 -24.37 -39.59 9.04
CA THR A 16 -24.56 -38.38 8.24
C THR A 16 -24.10 -37.09 8.88
N VAL A 17 -23.41 -37.13 10.03
CA VAL A 17 -22.92 -35.91 10.71
C VAL A 17 -21.40 -35.87 10.68
N SER A 18 -20.83 -35.67 9.50
CA SER A 18 -19.41 -35.30 9.37
C SER A 18 -19.17 -34.44 8.13
N ALA A 19 -20.10 -33.53 7.81
CA ALA A 19 -19.74 -32.37 7.02
C ALA A 19 -19.14 -31.32 7.96
N SER A 20 -17.91 -31.55 8.39
CA SER A 20 -17.10 -30.50 8.97
C SER A 20 -16.94 -29.43 7.88
N PHE A 21 -17.73 -28.37 7.96
CA PHE A 21 -17.40 -27.14 7.26
C PHE A 21 -16.10 -26.62 7.86
N GLY A 22 -14.99 -27.20 7.39
CA GLY A 22 -13.68 -26.66 7.65
C GLY A 22 -13.64 -25.26 7.05
N PHE A 23 -13.71 -24.25 7.89
CA PHE A 23 -13.32 -22.92 7.47
C PHE A 23 -11.89 -23.02 6.92
N PRO A 24 -11.63 -22.55 5.71
CA PRO A 24 -10.27 -22.55 5.18
C PRO A 24 -9.39 -21.72 6.10
N THR A 25 -8.56 -22.36 6.90
CA THR A 25 -7.63 -21.74 7.86
C THR A 25 -6.41 -21.09 7.18
N LYS A 26 -6.31 -21.17 5.86
CA LYS A 26 -5.39 -20.30 5.11
C LYS A 26 -6.09 -18.98 4.93
N GLY A 27 -5.67 -17.97 5.71
CA GLY A 27 -6.13 -16.60 5.55
C GLY A 27 -6.08 -16.25 4.07
N GLN A 28 -7.26 -16.16 3.45
CA GLN A 28 -7.36 -15.63 2.09
C GLN A 28 -6.68 -14.27 2.13
N GLU A 29 -5.65 -14.09 1.31
CA GLU A 29 -5.06 -12.78 1.13
C GLU A 29 -6.17 -11.89 0.57
N CYS A 30 -6.80 -11.12 1.46
CA CYS A 30 -7.94 -10.24 1.13
C CYS A 30 -7.61 -9.27 0.00
N THR A 31 -6.32 -9.08 -0.26
CA THR A 31 -5.76 -8.26 -1.33
C THR A 31 -6.07 -8.77 -2.74
N LYS A 32 -6.35 -10.06 -2.91
CA LYS A 32 -6.76 -10.63 -4.21
C LYS A 32 -8.20 -10.30 -4.58
N CYS A 33 -9.04 -10.04 -3.58
CA CYS A 33 -10.46 -9.75 -3.75
C CYS A 33 -10.77 -8.26 -3.79
N HIS A 34 -9.83 -7.41 -3.30
CA HIS A 34 -10.00 -5.96 -3.26
C HIS A 34 -9.01 -5.31 -4.22
N THR A 35 -9.53 -4.48 -5.10
CA THR A 35 -8.74 -3.67 -6.03
C THR A 35 -9.07 -2.20 -5.82
N MET A 36 -8.12 -1.33 -6.03
CA MET A 36 -8.33 0.12 -6.05
C MET A 36 -7.62 0.71 -7.27
N LYS A 37 -8.37 1.43 -8.10
CA LYS A 37 -7.84 2.17 -9.25
C LYS A 37 -7.57 3.63 -8.86
N LYS A 38 -6.69 4.29 -9.62
CA LYS A 38 -6.37 5.71 -9.40
C LYS A 38 -7.60 6.62 -9.47
N ASP A 39 -8.47 6.39 -10.45
CA ASP A 39 -9.68 7.21 -10.65
C ASP A 39 -10.66 7.05 -9.48
N GLU A 40 -10.76 5.84 -8.94
CA GLU A 40 -11.57 5.55 -7.77
C GLU A 40 -11.01 6.25 -6.52
N ALA A 41 -9.72 6.11 -6.26
CA ALA A 41 -9.05 6.80 -5.16
C ALA A 41 -9.18 8.32 -5.30
N MET A 42 -9.04 8.85 -6.52
CA MET A 42 -9.22 10.27 -6.80
C MET A 42 -10.64 10.74 -6.51
N SER A 43 -11.65 9.96 -6.91
CA SER A 43 -13.07 10.29 -6.64
C SER A 43 -13.36 10.35 -5.14
N LEU A 44 -12.81 9.40 -4.36
CA LEU A 44 -12.97 9.39 -2.91
C LEU A 44 -12.27 10.59 -2.25
N LEU A 45 -11.04 10.89 -2.65
CA LEU A 45 -10.24 11.95 -2.02
C LEU A 45 -10.71 13.36 -2.39
N ARG A 46 -11.31 13.56 -3.55
CA ARG A 46 -11.89 14.86 -3.95
C ARG A 46 -13.05 15.32 -3.08
N THR A 47 -13.63 14.44 -2.29
CA THR A 47 -14.62 14.84 -1.28
C THR A 47 -14.00 15.66 -0.15
N PHE A 48 -12.70 15.54 0.07
CA PHE A 48 -11.95 16.29 1.08
C PHE A 48 -11.20 17.51 0.48
N ASP A 49 -10.59 17.33 -0.69
CA ASP A 49 -9.88 18.39 -1.40
C ASP A 49 -10.05 18.22 -2.91
N GLN A 50 -10.74 19.17 -3.54
CA GLN A 50 -11.02 19.15 -4.98
C GLN A 50 -9.75 19.26 -5.85
N ASN A 51 -8.68 19.85 -5.32
CA ASN A 51 -7.41 20.04 -6.03
C ASN A 51 -6.45 18.84 -5.91
N ILE A 52 -6.84 17.81 -5.16
CA ILE A 52 -6.00 16.64 -4.96
C ILE A 52 -5.84 15.85 -6.26
N LYS A 53 -4.61 15.49 -6.56
CA LYS A 53 -4.26 14.62 -7.68
C LYS A 53 -3.68 13.32 -7.14
N VAL A 54 -4.25 12.18 -7.53
CA VAL A 54 -3.69 10.86 -7.21
C VAL A 54 -2.65 10.52 -8.26
N THR A 55 -1.40 10.36 -7.82
CA THR A 55 -0.27 10.03 -8.70
C THR A 55 -0.03 8.52 -8.79
N ASP A 56 -0.21 7.80 -7.68
CA ASP A 56 -0.02 6.36 -7.62
C ASP A 56 -0.93 5.73 -6.55
N VAL A 57 -1.30 4.47 -6.78
CA VAL A 57 -2.06 3.64 -5.82
C VAL A 57 -1.44 2.27 -5.77
N LYS A 58 -1.03 1.85 -4.61
CA LYS A 58 -0.50 0.50 -4.39
C LYS A 58 -0.95 -0.05 -3.04
N GLN A 59 -0.74 -1.34 -2.85
CA GLN A 59 -0.97 -1.96 -1.56
C GLN A 59 0.07 -1.45 -0.56
N SER A 60 -0.39 -1.04 0.62
CA SER A 60 0.49 -0.64 1.71
C SER A 60 1.27 -1.84 2.28
N PRO A 61 2.51 -1.66 2.73
CA PRO A 61 3.21 -2.65 3.55
C PRO A 61 2.46 -3.01 4.85
N ALA A 62 1.67 -2.07 5.38
CA ALA A 62 0.73 -2.36 6.46
C ALA A 62 -0.52 -3.05 5.88
N LYS A 63 -0.87 -4.21 6.45
CA LYS A 63 -2.01 -5.01 5.97
C LYS A 63 -3.32 -4.21 6.01
N TYR A 64 -4.21 -4.52 5.09
CA TYR A 64 -5.57 -3.98 4.99
C TYR A 64 -5.66 -2.50 4.62
N LEU A 65 -4.58 -1.90 4.12
CA LEU A 65 -4.54 -0.52 3.67
C LEU A 65 -4.05 -0.43 2.21
N TRP A 66 -4.60 0.52 1.49
CA TRP A 66 -4.07 1.04 0.24
C TRP A 66 -3.20 2.26 0.53
N GLU A 67 -2.01 2.30 -0.04
CA GLU A 67 -1.15 3.47 -0.05
C GLU A 67 -1.46 4.29 -1.30
N VAL A 68 -1.83 5.54 -1.09
CA VAL A 68 -2.20 6.47 -2.15
C VAL A 68 -1.23 7.64 -2.14
N SER A 69 -0.42 7.74 -3.19
CA SER A 69 0.44 8.90 -3.40
C SER A 69 -0.37 10.02 -4.02
N VAL A 70 -0.30 11.20 -3.44
CA VAL A 70 -1.08 12.36 -3.84
C VAL A 70 -0.19 13.57 -4.09
N GLU A 71 -0.72 14.52 -4.85
CA GLU A 71 -0.12 15.84 -5.07
C GLU A 71 -1.19 16.91 -4.91
N THR A 72 -0.91 17.93 -4.09
CA THR A 72 -1.76 19.09 -3.87
C THR A 72 -0.89 20.33 -3.79
N GLY A 73 -1.17 21.33 -4.63
CA GLY A 73 -0.39 22.57 -4.67
C GLY A 73 1.11 22.38 -4.93
N GLY A 74 1.47 21.39 -5.76
CA GLY A 74 2.87 21.03 -6.06
C GLY A 74 3.58 20.23 -4.96
N LYS A 75 2.94 19.99 -3.81
CA LYS A 75 3.50 19.19 -2.73
C LYS A 75 3.00 17.75 -2.84
N LYS A 76 3.92 16.81 -2.73
CA LYS A 76 3.62 15.38 -2.72
C LYS A 76 3.32 14.90 -1.31
N GLY A 77 2.38 13.98 -1.19
CA GLY A 77 1.95 13.39 0.07
C GLY A 77 1.63 11.92 -0.07
N VAL A 78 1.46 11.26 1.06
CA VAL A 78 1.00 9.87 1.14
C VAL A 78 -0.20 9.81 2.07
N LEU A 79 -1.27 9.23 1.58
CA LEU A 79 -2.48 8.92 2.35
C LEU A 79 -2.72 7.42 2.31
N TYR A 80 -3.48 6.93 3.27
CA TYR A 80 -3.89 5.54 3.29
C TYR A 80 -5.41 5.44 3.24
N ILE A 81 -5.90 4.42 2.55
CA ILE A 81 -7.33 4.11 2.47
C ILE A 81 -7.51 2.67 2.91
N ASP A 82 -8.48 2.40 3.76
CA ASP A 82 -8.78 1.04 4.20
C ASP A 82 -9.37 0.19 3.06
N LEU A 83 -9.29 -1.14 3.14
CA LEU A 83 -9.82 -2.05 2.12
C LEU A 83 -11.32 -1.85 1.86
N PRO A 84 -12.17 -1.59 2.87
CA PRO A 84 -13.58 -1.28 2.66
C PRO A 84 -13.82 0.08 1.98
N LYS A 85 -12.79 0.92 1.81
CA LYS A 85 -12.86 2.25 1.18
C LYS A 85 -13.78 3.23 1.93
N LYS A 86 -13.86 3.09 3.24
CA LYS A 86 -14.69 3.92 4.12
C LYS A 86 -13.90 4.98 4.87
N ASN A 87 -12.61 4.75 5.08
CA ASN A 87 -11.78 5.62 5.89
C ASN A 87 -10.52 6.04 5.13
N VAL A 88 -10.19 7.34 5.26
CA VAL A 88 -8.91 7.90 4.82
C VAL A 88 -8.08 8.18 6.06
N ILE A 89 -6.83 7.74 6.05
CA ILE A 89 -5.88 7.92 7.15
C ILE A 89 -4.77 8.84 6.65
N SER A 90 -4.61 9.98 7.32
CA SER A 90 -3.49 10.90 7.11
C SER A 90 -2.54 10.78 8.31
N GLY A 91 -1.32 10.32 8.06
CA GLY A 91 -0.36 10.11 9.14
C GLY A 91 0.80 9.22 8.72
N SER A 92 1.68 8.91 9.67
CA SER A 92 2.86 8.06 9.45
C SER A 92 2.64 6.64 9.95
N ILE A 93 3.04 5.68 9.13
CA ILE A 93 3.14 4.28 9.53
C ILE A 93 4.59 4.00 9.91
N ILE A 94 4.79 3.55 11.15
CA ILE A 94 6.12 3.21 11.68
C ILE A 94 6.15 1.71 11.96
N GLU A 95 7.09 1.02 11.36
CA GLU A 95 7.35 -0.38 11.62
C GLU A 95 7.98 -0.54 13.01
N ILE A 96 7.33 -1.29 13.90
CA ILE A 96 7.74 -1.38 15.30
C ILE A 96 9.11 -2.07 15.43
N LYS A 97 9.30 -3.20 14.76
CA LYS A 97 10.52 -4.01 14.88
C LYS A 97 11.77 -3.27 14.40
N GLY A 98 11.68 -2.60 13.25
CA GLY A 98 12.79 -1.86 12.64
C GLY A 98 12.82 -0.38 13.00
N LYS A 99 11.81 0.12 13.72
CA LYS A 99 11.61 1.57 14.01
C LYS A 99 11.67 2.45 12.74
N ARG A 100 11.32 1.86 11.59
CA ARG A 100 11.40 2.50 10.29
C ARG A 100 10.10 3.22 9.96
N ASN A 101 10.17 4.49 9.54
CA ASN A 101 9.01 5.24 9.09
C ASN A 101 8.76 4.97 7.60
N ILE A 102 7.86 4.03 7.32
CA ILE A 102 7.50 3.60 5.95
C ILE A 102 6.95 4.76 5.13
N THR A 103 6.14 5.62 5.75
CA THR A 103 5.58 6.80 5.08
C THR A 103 6.66 7.79 4.66
N GLN A 104 7.64 8.04 5.55
CA GLN A 104 8.75 8.94 5.24
C GLN A 104 9.65 8.39 4.13
N ASP A 105 9.92 7.08 4.14
CA ASP A 105 10.67 6.43 3.08
C ASP A 105 9.96 6.63 1.72
N ARG A 106 8.64 6.45 1.71
CA ARG A 106 7.85 6.67 0.50
C ARG A 106 7.86 8.13 0.05
N LEU A 107 7.71 9.07 0.97
CA LEU A 107 7.81 10.50 0.65
C LEU A 107 9.18 10.86 0.07
N SER A 108 10.24 10.31 0.62
CA SER A 108 11.61 10.51 0.11
C SER A 108 11.77 9.94 -1.30
N GLU A 109 11.18 8.78 -1.59
CA GLU A 109 11.15 8.18 -2.92
C GLU A 109 10.38 9.07 -3.91
N LEU A 110 9.19 9.53 -3.54
CA LEU A 110 8.35 10.39 -4.37
C LEU A 110 9.03 11.73 -4.70
N ASN A 111 9.81 12.28 -3.76
CA ASN A 111 10.52 13.55 -3.91
C ASN A 111 11.94 13.38 -4.48
N ARG A 112 12.33 12.16 -4.86
CA ARG A 112 13.64 11.94 -5.47
C ARG A 112 13.78 12.76 -6.75
N VAL A 113 14.81 13.58 -6.79
CA VAL A 113 15.16 14.40 -7.96
C VAL A 113 15.86 13.52 -9.00
N ASN A 114 15.52 13.71 -10.26
CA ASN A 114 16.26 13.09 -11.35
C ASN A 114 17.53 13.88 -11.62
N VAL A 115 18.64 13.42 -11.09
CA VAL A 115 19.94 14.08 -11.17
C VAL A 115 20.43 14.27 -12.61
N SER A 116 19.98 13.42 -13.56
CA SER A 116 20.37 13.55 -14.96
C SER A 116 19.79 14.78 -15.66
N GLN A 117 18.76 15.39 -15.07
CA GLN A 117 18.13 16.60 -15.60
C GLN A 117 18.76 17.90 -15.08
N ILE A 118 19.72 17.80 -14.16
CA ILE A 118 20.42 18.98 -13.65
C ILE A 118 21.42 19.44 -14.69
N PRO A 119 21.31 20.68 -15.21
CA PRO A 119 22.27 21.21 -16.17
C PRO A 119 23.59 21.50 -15.43
N LEU A 120 24.66 20.85 -15.85
CA LEU A 120 26.01 20.99 -15.25
C LEU A 120 26.98 21.67 -16.21
N ASN A 121 26.52 22.26 -17.31
CA ASN A 121 27.39 22.79 -18.35
C ASN A 121 28.30 23.92 -17.83
N ASP A 122 27.73 24.77 -16.96
CA ASP A 122 28.41 25.94 -16.37
C ASP A 122 28.80 25.72 -14.89
N ALA A 123 28.71 24.47 -14.41
CA ALA A 123 29.04 24.17 -13.02
C ALA A 123 30.57 24.24 -12.75
N LEU A 124 30.91 24.84 -11.62
CA LEU A 124 32.28 24.81 -11.12
C LEU A 124 32.60 23.37 -10.67
N ILE A 125 33.65 22.79 -11.24
CA ILE A 125 34.04 21.41 -10.93
C ILE A 125 35.27 21.44 -10.04
N LEU A 126 35.16 20.88 -8.85
CA LEU A 126 36.26 20.67 -7.92
C LEU A 126 36.58 19.16 -7.90
N GLY A 127 37.82 18.82 -8.26
CA GLY A 127 38.31 17.43 -8.28
C GLY A 127 38.28 16.76 -9.66
N ASP A 128 38.29 15.44 -9.68
CA ASP A 128 38.36 14.67 -10.93
C ASP A 128 37.02 14.59 -11.64
N LYS A 129 36.96 15.07 -12.87
CA LYS A 129 35.78 14.99 -13.75
C LYS A 129 35.27 13.56 -14.00
N LYS A 130 36.14 12.57 -13.88
CA LYS A 130 35.84 11.13 -14.08
C LYS A 130 35.62 10.37 -12.79
N ALA A 131 35.47 11.06 -11.65
CA ALA A 131 35.22 10.43 -10.38
C ALA A 131 33.97 9.52 -10.42
N LYS A 132 34.09 8.36 -9.79
CA LYS A 132 32.97 7.36 -9.69
C LYS A 132 31.75 7.92 -8.96
N HIS A 133 31.95 8.82 -8.01
CA HIS A 133 30.90 9.47 -7.24
C HIS A 133 31.01 10.98 -7.42
N ARG A 134 29.88 11.63 -7.58
CA ARG A 134 29.75 13.09 -7.68
C ARG A 134 28.83 13.63 -6.59
N VAL A 135 29.18 14.76 -6.03
CA VAL A 135 28.35 15.57 -5.15
C VAL A 135 28.01 16.86 -5.91
N ILE A 136 26.73 17.19 -5.97
CA ILE A 136 26.26 18.43 -6.58
C ILE A 136 25.79 19.31 -5.43
N VAL A 137 26.37 20.49 -5.32
CA VAL A 137 26.00 21.51 -4.32
C VAL A 137 25.35 22.67 -5.06
N PHE A 138 24.18 23.05 -4.62
CA PHE A 138 23.55 24.31 -5.04
C PHE A 138 23.90 25.35 -3.99
N ASP A 139 24.59 26.38 -4.42
CA ASP A 139 24.96 27.51 -3.58
C ASP A 139 24.31 28.75 -4.17
N ASP A 140 23.71 29.57 -3.32
CA ASP A 140 23.14 30.87 -3.70
C ASP A 140 24.04 31.93 -3.09
N PRO A 141 24.98 32.51 -3.88
CA PRO A 141 25.84 33.56 -3.38
C PRO A 141 25.01 34.83 -3.17
N GLU A 142 24.78 35.20 -1.90
CA GLU A 142 24.20 36.48 -1.52
C GLU A 142 25.15 37.65 -1.83
#